data_dbd504f1313dfcb00c601dc98c7b621e
#
_entry.id   dbd504f1313dfcb00c601dc98c7b621e
#
_cell.length_a   1.000
_cell.length_b   1.000
_cell.length_c   1.000
_cell.angle_alpha   90.00
_cell.angle_beta   90.00
_cell.angle_gamma   90.00
#
_symmetry.space_group_name_H-M   'P 1'
#
loop_
_entity.id
_entity.type
_entity.pdbx_description
1 polymer ?
#
loop_
_entity_poly.entity_id
_entity_poly.type
_entity_poly.pdbx_seq_one_letter_code
_entity_poly.pdbx_strand_id
1 'polypeptide(L)'
;RAFEEAGAVADVFIIRNLTAQAIDESVEKMVSMIKNSQIVMLPGGFSAGDEPDGSGKFIATMFRNPRIKEAVTEFLNERDGLMLGICNGFQALVKLGLLPYGEIRDLETESPTLTFNNIGRHVSQIVDTRIVSNKSPWLSEVEPGDIHAVAVSHGEGRFYAPESVIKELFKNGQVATQYVDPQGVPTMEMPYNPNGSLYAIEGITSPDGRVFGKMCHSERFVDGLYRNITGNKDQKIFVSGVNYFK
;
A
#
# COMPACT_ATOMS: atom_id res chain seq x y z
N ARG A 1 8.50 -3.05 14.01
CA ARG A 1 9.93 -2.83 13.80
C ARG A 1 10.19 -1.58 12.94
N ALA A 2 9.81 -1.53 11.64
CA ALA A 2 10.13 -0.40 10.75
C ALA A 2 9.66 0.96 11.31
N PHE A 3 8.46 1.03 11.88
CA PHE A 3 7.96 2.24 12.56
C PHE A 3 8.73 2.55 13.85
N GLU A 4 9.11 1.55 14.63
CA GLU A 4 9.89 1.73 15.86
C GLU A 4 11.30 2.26 15.55
N GLU A 5 11.93 1.74 14.48
CA GLU A 5 13.20 2.26 13.96
C GLU A 5 13.08 3.71 13.48
N ALA A 6 11.91 4.12 12.97
CA ALA A 6 11.60 5.51 12.63
C ALA A 6 11.24 6.39 13.85
N GLY A 7 11.16 5.82 15.06
CA GLY A 7 10.89 6.52 16.29
C GLY A 7 9.42 6.64 16.69
N ALA A 8 8.56 5.78 16.18
CA ALA A 8 7.16 5.65 16.60
C ALA A 8 6.98 4.58 17.67
N VAL A 9 5.87 4.64 18.38
CA VAL A 9 5.35 3.54 19.20
C VAL A 9 4.43 2.71 18.30
N ALA A 10 4.71 1.42 18.16
CA ALA A 10 3.96 0.53 17.27
C ALA A 10 3.17 -0.51 18.06
N ASP A 11 1.85 -0.48 17.92
CA ASP A 11 0.93 -1.47 18.45
C ASP A 11 0.50 -2.44 17.34
N VAL A 12 0.51 -3.74 17.62
CA VAL A 12 0.03 -4.78 16.71
C VAL A 12 -1.29 -5.34 17.23
N PHE A 13 -2.30 -5.33 16.37
CA PHE A 13 -3.59 -5.92 16.67
C PHE A 13 -3.88 -7.13 15.79
N ILE A 14 -4.29 -8.23 16.43
CA ILE A 14 -4.68 -9.46 15.74
C ILE A 14 -6.19 -9.61 15.85
N ILE A 15 -6.86 -9.66 14.70
CA ILE A 15 -8.30 -9.87 14.61
C ILE A 15 -8.62 -11.31 15.00
N ARG A 16 -9.52 -11.49 15.96
CA ARG A 16 -10.06 -12.80 16.36
C ARG A 16 -11.40 -13.03 15.67
N ASN A 17 -11.52 -14.09 14.90
CA ASN A 17 -12.67 -14.35 14.05
C ASN A 17 -13.31 -15.75 14.24
N LEU A 18 -12.99 -16.43 15.35
CA LEU A 18 -13.50 -17.79 15.60
C LEU A 18 -14.96 -17.83 16.08
N THR A 19 -15.46 -16.75 16.69
CA THR A 19 -16.83 -16.64 17.18
C THR A 19 -17.38 -15.24 16.89
N ALA A 20 -18.70 -15.10 16.85
CA ALA A 20 -19.35 -13.79 16.71
C ALA A 20 -18.92 -12.81 17.80
N GLN A 21 -18.86 -13.27 19.06
CA GLN A 21 -18.37 -12.45 20.17
C GLN A 21 -16.93 -11.99 19.96
N ALA A 22 -16.03 -12.87 19.51
CA ALA A 22 -14.63 -12.51 19.23
C ALA A 22 -14.51 -11.48 18.09
N ILE A 23 -15.41 -11.53 17.10
CA ILE A 23 -15.49 -10.53 16.05
C ILE A 23 -15.94 -9.19 16.63
N ASP A 24 -16.99 -9.13 17.43
CA ASP A 24 -17.48 -7.89 18.03
C ASP A 24 -16.42 -7.25 18.94
N GLU A 25 -15.76 -8.04 19.79
CA GLU A 25 -14.64 -7.56 20.61
C GLU A 25 -13.48 -7.03 19.77
N SER A 26 -13.19 -7.69 18.62
CA SER A 26 -12.16 -7.23 17.68
C SER A 26 -12.54 -5.91 17.03
N VAL A 27 -13.80 -5.74 16.63
CA VAL A 27 -14.32 -4.48 16.07
C VAL A 27 -14.20 -3.34 17.07
N GLU A 28 -14.63 -3.55 18.32
CA GLU A 28 -14.52 -2.55 19.39
C GLU A 28 -13.07 -2.13 19.64
N LYS A 29 -12.18 -3.11 19.72
CA LYS A 29 -10.76 -2.85 19.93
C LYS A 29 -10.15 -2.09 18.75
N MET A 30 -10.46 -2.47 17.50
CA MET A 30 -9.99 -1.78 16.31
C MET A 30 -10.45 -0.31 16.29
N VAL A 31 -11.72 -0.05 16.55
CA VAL A 31 -12.27 1.32 16.63
C VAL A 31 -11.49 2.14 17.67
N SER A 32 -11.30 1.58 18.88
CA SER A 32 -10.53 2.24 19.92
C SER A 32 -9.08 2.54 19.49
N MET A 33 -8.42 1.58 18.85
CA MET A 33 -7.02 1.76 18.40
C MET A 33 -6.93 2.80 17.28
N ILE A 34 -7.82 2.76 16.28
CA ILE A 34 -7.85 3.75 15.20
C ILE A 34 -8.04 5.16 15.77
N LYS A 35 -8.97 5.32 16.72
CA LYS A 35 -9.23 6.60 17.39
C LYS A 35 -8.06 7.15 18.22
N ASN A 36 -7.13 6.32 18.62
CA ASN A 36 -5.97 6.72 19.43
C ASN A 36 -4.64 6.71 18.68
N SER A 37 -4.65 6.38 17.38
CA SER A 37 -3.45 6.33 16.54
C SER A 37 -3.33 7.55 15.64
N GLN A 38 -2.13 7.87 15.20
CA GLN A 38 -1.82 8.83 14.15
C GLN A 38 -1.59 8.14 12.80
N ILE A 39 -1.17 6.88 12.84
CA ILE A 39 -0.87 6.07 11.67
C ILE A 39 -1.62 4.74 11.78
N VAL A 40 -2.24 4.32 10.70
CA VAL A 40 -2.81 2.98 10.54
C VAL A 40 -2.11 2.27 9.38
N MET A 41 -1.50 1.10 9.65
CA MET A 41 -0.85 0.30 8.61
C MET A 41 -1.57 -1.03 8.41
N LEU A 42 -1.86 -1.35 7.15
CA LEU A 42 -2.31 -2.65 6.69
C LEU A 42 -1.09 -3.40 6.12
N PRO A 43 -0.58 -4.41 6.83
CA PRO A 43 0.64 -5.10 6.41
C PRO A 43 0.40 -6.03 5.22
N GLY A 44 1.49 -6.46 4.60
CA GLY A 44 1.51 -7.57 3.67
C GLY A 44 1.19 -8.91 4.34
N GLY A 45 0.93 -9.91 3.55
CA GLY A 45 0.60 -11.27 3.98
C GLY A 45 -0.41 -11.92 3.04
N PHE A 46 -0.98 -13.03 3.47
CA PHE A 46 -1.98 -13.78 2.72
C PHE A 46 -3.25 -13.91 3.57
N SER A 47 -4.15 -12.94 3.45
CA SER A 47 -5.47 -13.07 4.06
C SER A 47 -6.41 -13.82 3.11
N ALA A 48 -6.68 -15.08 3.41
CA ALA A 48 -7.50 -16.03 2.62
C ALA A 48 -6.87 -16.54 1.30
N GLY A 49 -5.55 -16.41 1.12
CA GLY A 49 -4.83 -16.95 -0.05
C GLY A 49 -4.98 -16.10 -1.32
N ASP A 50 -4.41 -16.59 -2.41
CA ASP A 50 -4.58 -16.04 -3.78
C ASP A 50 -5.87 -16.63 -4.38
N GLU A 51 -7.03 -16.29 -3.82
CA GLU A 51 -8.33 -16.77 -4.26
C GLU A 51 -8.82 -15.98 -5.49
N PRO A 52 -9.78 -16.52 -6.29
CA PRO A 52 -10.30 -15.85 -7.48
C PRO A 52 -10.83 -14.43 -7.23
N ASP A 53 -11.27 -14.15 -6.01
CA ASP A 53 -11.76 -12.83 -5.60
C ASP A 53 -10.65 -11.88 -5.13
N GLY A 54 -9.43 -12.33 -5.17
CA GLY A 54 -8.22 -11.55 -4.85
C GLY A 54 -7.90 -11.40 -3.37
N SER A 55 -6.62 -11.20 -3.11
CA SER A 55 -6.07 -10.94 -1.79
C SER A 55 -6.57 -9.60 -1.21
N GLY A 56 -6.49 -9.45 0.11
CA GLY A 56 -7.02 -8.27 0.81
C GLY A 56 -8.51 -8.33 1.15
N LYS A 57 -9.26 -9.31 0.67
CA LYS A 57 -10.71 -9.44 0.86
C LYS A 57 -11.12 -9.49 2.33
N PHE A 58 -10.40 -10.26 3.16
CA PHE A 58 -10.70 -10.36 4.59
C PHE A 58 -10.54 -9.01 5.30
N ILE A 59 -9.43 -8.30 5.05
CA ILE A 59 -9.19 -6.97 5.60
C ILE A 59 -10.29 -6.00 5.13
N ALA A 60 -10.58 -5.99 3.83
CA ALA A 60 -11.61 -5.13 3.26
C ALA A 60 -13.00 -5.39 3.88
N THR A 61 -13.35 -6.66 4.12
CA THR A 61 -14.61 -7.04 4.78
C THR A 61 -14.68 -6.47 6.20
N MET A 62 -13.60 -6.58 6.97
CA MET A 62 -13.55 -6.02 8.33
C MET A 62 -13.68 -4.49 8.34
N PHE A 63 -12.99 -3.79 7.43
CA PHE A 63 -13.04 -2.34 7.33
C PHE A 63 -14.38 -1.79 6.81
N ARG A 64 -15.20 -2.63 6.16
CA ARG A 64 -16.58 -2.27 5.79
C ARG A 64 -17.58 -2.37 6.94
N ASN A 65 -17.18 -2.90 8.09
CA ASN A 65 -18.02 -2.81 9.28
C ASN A 65 -18.34 -1.34 9.57
N PRO A 66 -19.62 -0.96 9.76
CA PRO A 66 -20.02 0.45 9.91
C PRO A 66 -19.25 1.22 10.96
N ARG A 67 -18.96 0.59 12.12
CA ARG A 67 -18.24 1.21 13.23
C ARG A 67 -16.77 1.49 12.87
N ILE A 68 -16.12 0.56 12.17
CA ILE A 68 -14.74 0.73 11.71
C ILE A 68 -14.69 1.77 10.59
N LYS A 69 -15.64 1.71 9.63
CA LYS A 69 -15.75 2.69 8.55
C LYS A 69 -15.89 4.11 9.10
N GLU A 70 -16.74 4.32 10.09
CA GLU A 70 -16.92 5.61 10.77
C GLU A 70 -15.61 6.08 11.42
N ALA A 71 -14.94 5.19 12.17
CA ALA A 71 -13.66 5.51 12.82
C ALA A 71 -12.55 5.88 11.81
N VAL A 72 -12.48 5.19 10.66
CA VAL A 72 -11.54 5.52 9.57
C VAL A 72 -11.90 6.84 8.92
N THR A 73 -13.18 7.14 8.73
CA THR A 73 -13.64 8.42 8.17
C THR A 73 -13.25 9.58 9.09
N GLU A 74 -13.52 9.48 10.39
CA GLU A 74 -13.08 10.45 11.41
C GLU A 74 -11.55 10.59 11.44
N PHE A 75 -10.83 9.47 11.41
CA PHE A 75 -9.37 9.42 11.40
C PHE A 75 -8.75 10.18 10.23
N LEU A 76 -9.29 10.01 9.02
CA LEU A 76 -8.77 10.67 7.82
C LEU A 76 -9.25 12.13 7.70
N ASN A 77 -10.52 12.42 7.98
CA ASN A 77 -11.12 13.71 7.66
C ASN A 77 -10.99 14.75 8.79
N GLU A 78 -10.94 14.30 10.06
CA GLU A 78 -10.95 15.19 11.21
C GLU A 78 -9.65 15.18 12.00
N ARG A 79 -8.91 14.07 11.96
CA ARG A 79 -7.72 13.87 12.77
C ARG A 79 -6.41 13.86 11.97
N ASP A 80 -6.48 14.17 10.70
CA ASP A 80 -5.32 14.25 9.81
C ASP A 80 -4.44 13.00 9.80
N GLY A 81 -5.07 11.82 9.94
CA GLY A 81 -4.39 10.53 10.05
C GLY A 81 -3.75 10.07 8.75
N LEU A 82 -2.71 9.24 8.86
CA LEU A 82 -2.02 8.62 7.73
C LEU A 82 -2.31 7.13 7.64
N MET A 83 -2.59 6.62 6.44
CA MET A 83 -2.74 5.18 6.19
C MET A 83 -1.72 4.66 5.20
N LEU A 84 -1.14 3.50 5.50
CA LEU A 84 -0.20 2.78 4.63
C LEU A 84 -0.69 1.35 4.38
N GLY A 85 -0.71 0.93 3.12
CA GLY A 85 -0.97 -0.46 2.74
C GLY A 85 0.18 -1.04 1.94
N ILE A 86 0.74 -2.16 2.38
CA ILE A 86 1.81 -2.85 1.65
C ILE A 86 1.30 -4.21 1.18
N CYS A 87 1.51 -4.53 -0.11
CA CYS A 87 1.15 -5.81 -0.74
C CYS A 87 -0.33 -6.15 -0.48
N ASN A 88 -0.65 -7.12 0.38
CA ASN A 88 -2.02 -7.47 0.77
C ASN A 88 -2.78 -6.26 1.38
N GLY A 89 -2.10 -5.41 2.13
CA GLY A 89 -2.68 -4.16 2.64
C GLY A 89 -3.05 -3.17 1.53
N PHE A 90 -2.22 -3.05 0.50
CA PHE A 90 -2.55 -2.24 -0.68
C PHE A 90 -3.75 -2.78 -1.44
N GLN A 91 -3.83 -4.10 -1.64
CA GLN A 91 -4.99 -4.75 -2.24
C GLN A 91 -6.28 -4.44 -1.44
N ALA A 92 -6.20 -4.46 -0.12
CA ALA A 92 -7.33 -4.10 0.74
C ALA A 92 -7.72 -2.62 0.58
N LEU A 93 -6.77 -1.69 0.56
CA LEU A 93 -7.04 -0.26 0.37
C LEU A 93 -7.74 0.01 -0.98
N VAL A 94 -7.32 -0.65 -2.05
CA VAL A 94 -7.97 -0.53 -3.37
C VAL A 94 -9.38 -1.11 -3.32
N LYS A 95 -9.58 -2.29 -2.74
CA LYS A 95 -10.91 -2.92 -2.59
C LYS A 95 -11.88 -2.10 -1.73
N LEU A 96 -11.36 -1.30 -0.82
CA LEU A 96 -12.15 -0.40 0.02
C LEU A 96 -12.53 0.91 -0.67
N GLY A 97 -11.88 1.27 -1.77
CA GLY A 97 -11.99 2.59 -2.38
C GLY A 97 -11.14 3.67 -1.73
N LEU A 98 -10.44 3.36 -0.61
CA LEU A 98 -9.48 4.27 0.01
C LEU A 98 -8.38 4.69 -0.98
N LEU A 99 -8.05 3.80 -1.90
CA LEU A 99 -7.24 4.11 -3.07
C LEU A 99 -8.04 3.83 -4.35
N PRO A 100 -8.08 4.77 -5.27
CA PRO A 100 -7.45 6.10 -5.26
C PRO A 100 -8.32 7.23 -4.69
N TYR A 101 -9.49 6.95 -4.09
CA TYR A 101 -10.52 7.96 -3.82
C TYR A 101 -10.39 8.67 -2.46
N GLY A 102 -9.67 8.10 -1.50
CA GLY A 102 -9.48 8.65 -0.15
C GLY A 102 -10.64 8.36 0.82
N GLU A 103 -11.61 7.55 0.42
CA GLU A 103 -12.77 7.19 1.24
C GLU A 103 -13.17 5.71 1.08
N ILE A 104 -13.80 5.14 2.10
CA ILE A 104 -14.39 3.79 1.98
C ILE A 104 -15.71 3.90 1.22
N ARG A 105 -15.72 3.39 -0.01
CA ARG A 105 -16.86 3.44 -0.93
C ARG A 105 -17.04 2.13 -1.70
N ASP A 106 -18.18 1.95 -2.32
CA ASP A 106 -18.37 0.88 -3.29
C ASP A 106 -17.61 1.17 -4.58
N LEU A 107 -17.02 0.13 -5.15
CA LEU A 107 -16.27 0.24 -6.39
C LEU A 107 -17.22 0.21 -7.59
N GLU A 108 -16.87 0.98 -8.61
CA GLU A 108 -17.54 1.02 -9.91
C GLU A 108 -16.78 0.15 -10.91
N THR A 109 -17.39 -0.11 -12.07
CA THR A 109 -16.77 -0.92 -13.14
C THR A 109 -15.42 -0.34 -13.60
N GLU A 110 -15.29 0.98 -13.59
CA GLU A 110 -14.09 1.71 -13.99
C GLU A 110 -13.07 1.89 -12.86
N SER A 111 -13.37 1.42 -11.65
CA SER A 111 -12.47 1.57 -10.52
C SER A 111 -11.19 0.75 -10.73
N PRO A 112 -10.01 1.26 -10.31
CA PRO A 112 -8.77 0.50 -10.32
C PRO A 112 -8.86 -0.79 -9.53
N THR A 113 -8.10 -1.77 -9.95
CA THR A 113 -7.98 -3.06 -9.23
C THR A 113 -6.54 -3.55 -9.22
N LEU A 114 -6.25 -4.45 -8.29
CA LEU A 114 -5.05 -5.28 -8.28
C LEU A 114 -5.48 -6.72 -8.56
N THR A 115 -4.90 -7.33 -9.59
CA THR A 115 -5.29 -8.63 -10.11
C THR A 115 -4.09 -9.55 -10.30
N PHE A 116 -4.32 -10.74 -10.84
CA PHE A 116 -3.29 -11.75 -11.08
C PHE A 116 -2.13 -11.22 -11.91
N ASN A 117 -0.92 -11.60 -11.51
CA ASN A 117 0.27 -11.38 -12.31
C ASN A 117 0.11 -11.98 -13.72
N ASN A 118 0.60 -11.30 -14.74
CA ASN A 118 0.54 -11.81 -16.13
C ASN A 118 1.20 -13.18 -16.31
N ILE A 119 2.20 -13.48 -15.49
CA ILE A 119 2.89 -14.77 -15.49
C ILE A 119 2.04 -15.92 -14.91
N GLY A 120 0.88 -15.62 -14.29
CA GLY A 120 -0.05 -16.61 -13.74
C GLY A 120 0.49 -17.35 -12.49
N ARG A 121 1.50 -16.82 -11.81
CA ARG A 121 2.08 -17.40 -10.60
C ARG A 121 2.69 -16.34 -9.68
N HIS A 122 3.03 -16.79 -8.47
CA HIS A 122 3.78 -15.98 -7.51
C HIS A 122 5.15 -15.57 -8.06
N VAL A 123 5.50 -14.30 -7.85
CA VAL A 123 6.82 -13.73 -8.15
C VAL A 123 7.47 -13.28 -6.84
N SER A 124 8.74 -13.65 -6.64
CA SER A 124 9.55 -13.21 -5.50
C SER A 124 10.94 -12.83 -6.00
N GLN A 125 11.26 -11.54 -5.98
CA GLN A 125 12.53 -11.01 -6.46
C GLN A 125 12.81 -9.61 -5.89
N ILE A 126 13.97 -9.03 -6.19
CA ILE A 126 14.25 -7.61 -6.01
C ILE A 126 14.01 -6.91 -7.35
N VAL A 127 13.33 -5.78 -7.31
CA VAL A 127 13.04 -4.93 -8.49
C VAL A 127 13.45 -3.50 -8.19
N ASP A 128 13.75 -2.74 -9.24
CA ASP A 128 13.97 -1.31 -9.12
C ASP A 128 12.64 -0.55 -9.29
N THR A 129 12.42 0.41 -8.40
CA THR A 129 11.26 1.31 -8.46
C THR A 129 11.72 2.74 -8.41
N ARG A 130 11.03 3.62 -9.12
CA ARG A 130 11.28 5.06 -9.15
C ARG A 130 10.18 5.82 -8.44
N ILE A 131 10.55 6.85 -7.70
CA ILE A 131 9.61 7.85 -7.16
C ILE A 131 9.10 8.70 -8.34
N VAL A 132 7.78 8.76 -8.50
CA VAL A 132 7.12 9.54 -9.56
C VAL A 132 6.65 10.88 -9.02
N SER A 133 6.10 10.86 -7.79
CA SER A 133 5.57 12.02 -7.10
C SER A 133 5.87 11.91 -5.61
N ASN A 134 6.31 12.99 -4.99
CA ASN A 134 6.47 13.11 -3.54
C ASN A 134 5.38 14.00 -2.90
N LYS A 135 4.23 14.11 -3.55
CA LYS A 135 3.05 14.82 -3.02
C LYS A 135 2.57 14.24 -1.68
N SER A 136 2.74 12.94 -1.51
CA SER A 136 2.34 12.22 -0.31
C SER A 136 3.26 12.53 0.87
N PRO A 137 2.72 12.74 2.09
CA PRO A 137 3.53 12.81 3.31
C PRO A 137 4.43 11.58 3.52
N TRP A 138 4.03 10.43 3.01
CA TRP A 138 4.81 9.20 3.03
C TRP A 138 6.12 9.24 2.24
N LEU A 139 6.29 10.24 1.37
CA LEU A 139 7.42 10.38 0.45
C LEU A 139 8.13 11.73 0.61
N SER A 140 7.96 12.40 1.76
CA SER A 140 8.56 13.72 2.03
C SER A 140 10.10 13.71 2.14
N GLU A 141 10.70 12.55 2.40
CA GLU A 141 12.16 12.38 2.56
C GLU A 141 12.85 11.84 1.30
N VAL A 142 12.13 11.82 0.15
CA VAL A 142 12.67 11.38 -1.15
C VAL A 142 12.24 12.32 -2.25
N GLU A 143 12.99 12.29 -3.37
CA GLU A 143 12.73 13.16 -4.51
C GLU A 143 12.19 12.40 -5.72
N PRO A 144 11.33 13.02 -6.55
CA PRO A 144 10.95 12.46 -7.83
C PRO A 144 12.18 12.11 -8.68
N GLY A 145 12.23 10.89 -9.18
CA GLY A 145 13.38 10.36 -9.91
C GLY A 145 14.29 9.45 -9.08
N ASP A 146 14.21 9.48 -7.75
CA ASP A 146 14.97 8.56 -6.90
C ASP A 146 14.61 7.10 -7.22
N ILE A 147 15.63 6.26 -7.32
CA ILE A 147 15.49 4.83 -7.63
C ILE A 147 15.86 3.99 -6.42
N HIS A 148 15.03 3.00 -6.13
CA HIS A 148 15.23 2.10 -5.01
C HIS A 148 15.06 0.64 -5.41
N ALA A 149 15.99 -0.21 -4.96
CA ALA A 149 15.91 -1.66 -5.10
C ALA A 149 15.07 -2.24 -3.96
N VAL A 150 13.89 -2.77 -4.25
CA VAL A 150 12.91 -3.18 -3.25
C VAL A 150 12.44 -4.61 -3.49
N ALA A 151 12.19 -5.36 -2.41
CA ALA A 151 11.68 -6.72 -2.49
C ALA A 151 10.21 -6.74 -2.93
N VAL A 152 9.87 -7.66 -3.85
CA VAL A 152 8.50 -7.97 -4.26
C VAL A 152 8.20 -9.45 -4.02
N SER A 153 6.97 -9.76 -3.56
CA SER A 153 6.55 -11.14 -3.26
C SER A 153 5.02 -11.23 -3.27
N HIS A 154 4.44 -11.60 -4.42
CA HIS A 154 2.98 -11.71 -4.60
C HIS A 154 2.57 -12.52 -5.83
N GLY A 155 1.37 -13.10 -5.82
CA GLY A 155 0.70 -13.72 -6.98
C GLY A 155 -0.28 -12.76 -7.67
N GLU A 156 -0.79 -11.77 -6.92
CA GLU A 156 -1.75 -10.76 -7.36
C GLU A 156 -1.23 -9.35 -7.04
N GLY A 157 -0.55 -8.74 -7.95
CA GLY A 157 0.02 -7.40 -7.76
C GLY A 157 -0.11 -6.50 -8.98
N ARG A 158 -0.77 -7.00 -10.02
CA ARG A 158 -0.93 -6.29 -11.29
C ARG A 158 -1.96 -5.17 -11.13
N PHE A 159 -1.48 -3.92 -11.17
CA PHE A 159 -2.36 -2.76 -11.24
C PHE A 159 -3.04 -2.69 -12.61
N TYR A 160 -4.36 -2.54 -12.58
CA TYR A 160 -5.20 -2.41 -13.76
C TYR A 160 -6.27 -1.34 -13.55
N ALA A 161 -6.42 -0.45 -14.52
CA ALA A 161 -7.49 0.55 -14.58
C ALA A 161 -7.69 0.98 -16.04
N PRO A 162 -8.85 1.57 -16.41
CA PRO A 162 -9.03 2.22 -17.70
C PRO A 162 -8.00 3.34 -17.92
N GLU A 163 -7.63 3.55 -19.17
CA GLU A 163 -6.61 4.53 -19.56
C GLU A 163 -6.95 5.96 -19.10
N SER A 164 -8.22 6.33 -19.14
CA SER A 164 -8.71 7.62 -18.64
C SER A 164 -8.41 7.82 -17.16
N VAL A 165 -8.66 6.79 -16.34
CA VAL A 165 -8.38 6.79 -14.90
C VAL A 165 -6.88 6.88 -14.64
N ILE A 166 -6.07 6.10 -15.37
CA ILE A 166 -4.61 6.15 -15.24
C ILE A 166 -4.06 7.55 -15.55
N LYS A 167 -4.53 8.16 -16.64
CA LYS A 167 -4.13 9.54 -17.01
C LYS A 167 -4.47 10.55 -15.91
N GLU A 168 -5.64 10.41 -15.27
CA GLU A 168 -6.01 11.25 -14.15
C GLU A 168 -5.13 11.03 -12.93
N LEU A 169 -4.80 9.79 -12.58
CA LEU A 169 -3.89 9.49 -11.48
C LEU A 169 -2.51 10.16 -11.68
N PHE A 170 -1.97 10.10 -12.88
CA PHE A 170 -0.72 10.82 -13.20
C PHE A 170 -0.88 12.33 -13.10
N LYS A 171 -1.92 12.90 -13.70
CA LYS A 171 -2.21 14.33 -13.69
C LYS A 171 -2.35 14.88 -12.27
N ASN A 172 -2.98 14.11 -11.38
CA ASN A 172 -3.22 14.48 -10.00
C ASN A 172 -2.02 14.24 -9.08
N GLY A 173 -0.93 13.62 -9.59
CA GLY A 173 0.25 13.24 -8.79
C GLY A 173 -0.04 12.08 -7.83
N GLN A 174 -1.05 11.26 -8.12
CA GLN A 174 -1.44 10.11 -7.30
C GLN A 174 -0.65 8.84 -7.64
N VAL A 175 0.04 8.78 -8.79
CA VAL A 175 1.02 7.73 -9.04
C VAL A 175 2.28 8.07 -8.27
N ALA A 176 2.56 7.28 -7.24
CA ALA A 176 3.65 7.50 -6.31
C ALA A 176 4.96 6.86 -6.80
N THR A 177 4.87 5.61 -7.25
CA THR A 177 6.02 4.79 -7.65
C THR A 177 5.73 3.97 -8.90
N GLN A 178 6.78 3.76 -9.70
CA GLN A 178 6.75 2.92 -10.91
C GLN A 178 7.90 1.91 -10.91
N TYR A 179 7.66 0.73 -11.47
CA TYR A 179 8.72 -0.21 -11.84
C TYR A 179 9.57 0.36 -12.97
N VAL A 180 10.88 0.17 -12.89
CA VAL A 180 11.83 0.69 -13.88
C VAL A 180 12.83 -0.37 -14.33
N ASP A 181 13.36 -0.18 -15.53
CA ASP A 181 14.48 -0.95 -16.06
C ASP A 181 15.83 -0.53 -15.41
N PRO A 182 16.97 -1.17 -15.73
CA PRO A 182 18.27 -0.80 -15.21
C PRO A 182 18.74 0.61 -15.57
N GLN A 183 18.09 1.26 -16.54
CA GLN A 183 18.35 2.66 -16.94
C GLN A 183 17.46 3.65 -16.17
N GLY A 184 16.58 3.16 -15.29
CA GLY A 184 15.64 3.98 -14.53
C GLY A 184 14.41 4.43 -15.32
N VAL A 185 14.14 3.81 -16.46
CA VAL A 185 13.00 4.13 -17.32
C VAL A 185 11.81 3.22 -16.97
N PRO A 186 10.59 3.78 -16.75
CA PRO A 186 9.40 2.98 -16.52
C PRO A 186 9.16 1.99 -17.68
N THR A 187 8.95 0.72 -17.33
CA THR A 187 8.88 -0.33 -18.32
C THR A 187 7.73 -1.30 -18.11
N MET A 188 7.20 -1.85 -19.19
CA MET A 188 6.24 -2.94 -19.19
C MET A 188 6.92 -4.32 -19.34
N GLU A 189 8.25 -4.35 -19.51
CA GLU A 189 8.99 -5.56 -19.80
C GLU A 189 9.31 -6.39 -18.55
N MET A 190 9.14 -7.70 -18.68
CA MET A 190 9.68 -8.67 -17.71
C MET A 190 11.22 -8.76 -17.86
N PRO A 191 11.98 -8.95 -16.75
CA PRO A 191 11.54 -9.16 -15.39
C PRO A 191 11.36 -7.87 -14.55
N TYR A 192 11.58 -6.70 -15.16
CA TYR A 192 11.61 -5.41 -14.45
C TYR A 192 10.24 -5.00 -13.92
N ASN A 193 9.18 -5.23 -14.71
CA ASN A 193 7.78 -5.13 -14.28
C ASN A 193 7.26 -6.55 -13.99
N PRO A 194 7.35 -7.01 -12.73
CA PRO A 194 7.24 -8.45 -12.43
C PRO A 194 5.80 -8.99 -12.53
N ASN A 195 4.82 -8.12 -12.55
CA ASN A 195 3.40 -8.49 -12.51
C ASN A 195 2.60 -8.04 -13.73
N GLY A 196 3.19 -7.19 -14.59
CA GLY A 196 2.53 -6.63 -15.76
C GLY A 196 1.60 -5.45 -15.44
N SER A 197 1.87 -4.73 -14.35
CA SER A 197 1.12 -3.52 -13.97
C SER A 197 1.12 -2.50 -15.11
N LEU A 198 -0.08 -1.99 -15.44
CA LEU A 198 -0.23 -0.99 -16.49
C LEU A 198 0.56 0.27 -16.17
N TYR A 199 1.22 0.84 -17.18
CA TYR A 199 2.09 2.01 -17.05
C TYR A 199 3.19 1.85 -15.98
N ALA A 200 3.56 0.61 -15.69
CA ALA A 200 4.52 0.25 -14.65
C ALA A 200 4.15 0.72 -13.24
N ILE A 201 2.89 1.03 -12.96
CA ILE A 201 2.44 1.55 -11.65
C ILE A 201 2.69 0.49 -10.57
N GLU A 202 3.47 0.86 -9.56
CA GLU A 202 3.80 0.01 -8.41
C GLU A 202 3.03 0.45 -7.16
N GLY A 203 2.80 1.77 -7.00
CA GLY A 203 2.09 2.33 -5.87
C GLY A 203 1.35 3.62 -6.21
N ILE A 204 0.24 3.84 -5.53
CA ILE A 204 -0.62 5.03 -5.70
C ILE A 204 -1.04 5.62 -4.36
N THR A 205 -1.49 6.87 -4.38
CA THR A 205 -2.00 7.58 -3.21
C THR A 205 -3.46 8.02 -3.36
N SER A 206 -4.08 8.39 -2.24
CA SER A 206 -5.32 9.19 -2.23
C SER A 206 -5.08 10.58 -2.84
N PRO A 207 -6.15 11.36 -3.16
CA PRO A 207 -6.01 12.68 -3.75
C PRO A 207 -5.20 13.66 -2.89
N ASP A 208 -5.28 13.54 -1.57
CA ASP A 208 -4.53 14.34 -0.60
C ASP A 208 -3.15 13.73 -0.22
N GLY A 209 -2.86 12.52 -0.70
CA GLY A 209 -1.60 11.82 -0.45
C GLY A 209 -1.50 11.09 0.89
N ARG A 210 -2.48 11.20 1.78
CA ARG A 210 -2.41 10.64 3.15
C ARG A 210 -2.62 9.14 3.22
N VAL A 211 -3.35 8.57 2.26
CA VAL A 211 -3.42 7.12 2.08
C VAL A 211 -2.44 6.72 1.00
N PHE A 212 -1.52 5.81 1.29
CA PHE A 212 -0.53 5.31 0.35
C PHE A 212 -0.57 3.79 0.30
N GLY A 213 -0.55 3.23 -0.89
CA GLY A 213 -0.49 1.79 -1.12
C GLY A 213 0.54 1.42 -2.18
N LYS A 214 1.26 0.33 -1.95
CA LYS A 214 2.29 -0.19 -2.86
C LYS A 214 2.45 -1.69 -2.75
N MET A 215 2.92 -2.32 -3.84
CA MET A 215 3.10 -3.78 -3.87
C MET A 215 4.44 -4.25 -3.29
N CYS A 216 5.50 -3.46 -3.45
CA CYS A 216 6.82 -3.82 -2.94
C CYS A 216 6.95 -3.59 -1.44
N HIS A 217 7.80 -4.41 -0.82
CA HIS A 217 7.97 -4.53 0.63
C HIS A 217 9.12 -3.67 1.17
N SER A 218 8.89 -2.39 1.34
CA SER A 218 9.88 -1.45 1.92
C SER A 218 10.19 -1.75 3.39
N GLU A 219 9.26 -2.39 4.12
CA GLU A 219 9.44 -2.83 5.51
C GLU A 219 10.45 -3.96 5.68
N ARG A 220 10.83 -4.63 4.58
CA ARG A 220 11.84 -5.70 4.61
C ARG A 220 13.28 -5.19 4.58
N PHE A 221 13.47 -3.91 4.32
CA PHE A 221 14.80 -3.31 4.39
C PHE A 221 15.32 -3.27 5.84
N VAL A 222 16.57 -3.67 5.98
CA VAL A 222 17.40 -3.51 7.19
C VAL A 222 18.81 -3.19 6.74
N ASP A 223 19.49 -2.32 7.45
CA ASP A 223 20.90 -2.04 7.15
C ASP A 223 21.73 -3.34 7.15
N GLY A 224 22.58 -3.46 6.15
CA GLY A 224 23.39 -4.66 5.93
C GLY A 224 22.67 -5.85 5.29
N LEU A 225 21.34 -5.77 5.03
CA LEU A 225 20.63 -6.78 4.25
C LEU A 225 20.79 -6.52 2.74
N TYR A 226 20.68 -7.58 1.94
CA TYR A 226 20.83 -7.52 0.47
C TYR A 226 22.15 -6.90 0.00
N ARG A 227 23.28 -7.22 0.64
CA ARG A 227 24.61 -6.65 0.32
C ARG A 227 25.07 -6.91 -1.11
N ASN A 228 24.59 -7.99 -1.72
CA ASN A 228 24.86 -8.37 -3.11
C ASN A 228 23.98 -7.63 -4.14
N ILE A 229 23.02 -6.84 -3.69
CA ILE A 229 22.16 -6.01 -4.55
C ILE A 229 22.68 -4.58 -4.51
N THR A 230 22.93 -4.00 -5.66
CA THR A 230 23.35 -2.61 -5.81
C THR A 230 22.19 -1.62 -5.62
N GLY A 231 22.49 -0.35 -5.45
CA GLY A 231 21.50 0.71 -5.36
C GLY A 231 20.98 0.99 -3.94
N ASN A 232 20.21 2.07 -3.83
CA ASN A 232 19.54 2.46 -2.59
C ASN A 232 18.35 1.52 -2.32
N LYS A 233 18.14 1.14 -1.08
CA LYS A 233 17.08 0.20 -0.67
C LYS A 233 16.09 0.82 0.32
N ASP A 234 16.45 1.99 0.86
CA ASP A 234 15.66 2.69 1.86
C ASP A 234 14.82 3.80 1.23
N GLN A 235 13.55 3.54 1.03
CA GLN A 235 12.60 4.49 0.47
C GLN A 235 12.12 5.56 1.48
N LYS A 236 12.63 5.56 2.72
CA LYS A 236 12.29 6.52 3.78
C LYS A 236 10.80 6.62 4.14
N ILE A 237 9.96 5.70 3.70
CA ILE A 237 8.49 5.75 3.86
C ILE A 237 8.12 5.87 5.35
N PHE A 238 8.72 5.04 6.21
CA PHE A 238 8.38 5.00 7.64
C PHE A 238 8.84 6.26 8.36
N VAL A 239 10.04 6.75 8.03
CA VAL A 239 10.59 8.00 8.58
C VAL A 239 9.73 9.18 8.12
N SER A 240 9.37 9.26 6.84
CA SER A 240 8.50 10.29 6.29
C SER A 240 7.16 10.34 7.03
N GLY A 241 6.48 9.19 7.16
CA GLY A 241 5.20 9.12 7.86
C GLY A 241 5.26 9.51 9.33
N VAL A 242 6.34 9.13 10.04
CA VAL A 242 6.53 9.50 11.44
C VAL A 242 6.87 10.98 11.60
N ASN A 243 7.69 11.53 10.70
CA ASN A 243 8.08 12.94 10.73
C ASN A 243 6.90 13.89 10.44
N TYR A 244 5.86 13.41 9.74
CA TYR A 244 4.64 14.18 9.51
C TYR A 244 3.95 14.63 10.81
N PHE A 245 4.13 13.90 11.90
CA PHE A 245 3.51 14.19 13.21
C PHE A 245 4.49 14.79 14.23
N LYS A 246 5.71 15.12 13.85
CA LYS A 246 6.71 15.77 14.69
C LYS A 246 6.79 17.27 14.40
#